data_bd31da4bc6cc6e847b86c3137ab95517
#
_entry.id   bd31da4bc6cc6e847b86c3137ab95517
#
_cell.length_a   1.000
_cell.length_b   1.000
_cell.length_c   1.000
_cell.angle_alpha   90.00
_cell.angle_beta   90.00
_cell.angle_gamma   90.00
#
_symmetry.space_group_name_H-M   'P 1'
#
loop_
_entity.id
_entity.type
_entity.pdbx_description
1 polymer ?
#
loop_
_entity_poly.entity_id
_entity_poly.type
_entity_poly.pdbx_seq_one_letter_code
_entity_poly.pdbx_strand_id
1 'polypeptide(L)' 'MAELKQNQIRAQLREMSDDDLRDEVKAQRAALYGFRQKHAMKQLENTAVIRAARKQIARALTILRERDLAAKREAK' A
#
# COMPACT_ATOMS: atom_id res chain seq x y z
N MET A 1 -7.89 0.29 18.74
CA MET A 1 -8.25 -0.74 17.78
C MET A 1 -7.81 -0.46 16.39
N ALA A 2 -7.84 0.80 15.94
CA ALA A 2 -7.24 1.16 14.66
C ALA A 2 -5.75 0.82 14.60
N GLU A 3 -5.03 0.97 15.70
CA GLU A 3 -3.60 0.67 15.78
C GLU A 3 -3.31 -0.82 15.61
N LEU A 4 -4.13 -1.69 16.20
CA LEU A 4 -3.98 -3.14 16.05
C LEU A 4 -4.14 -3.55 14.61
N LYS A 5 -5.15 -2.98 13.91
CA LYS A 5 -5.34 -3.24 12.49
C LYS A 5 -4.14 -2.80 11.66
N GLN A 6 -3.58 -1.64 11.96
CA GLN A 6 -2.41 -1.12 11.23
C GLN A 6 -1.19 -2.01 11.44
N ASN A 7 -0.97 -2.46 12.67
CA ASN A 7 0.13 -3.36 12.97
C ASN A 7 -0.02 -4.70 12.28
N GLN A 8 -1.24 -5.24 12.22
CA GLN A 8 -1.52 -6.48 11.50
C GLN A 8 -1.28 -6.32 10.01
N ILE A 9 -1.72 -5.22 9.42
CA ILE A 9 -1.50 -4.93 8.00
C ILE A 9 -0.01 -4.87 7.69
N ARG A 10 0.75 -4.17 8.50
CA ARG A 10 2.21 -4.06 8.32
C ARG A 10 2.89 -5.43 8.43
N ALA A 11 2.47 -6.25 9.39
CA ALA A 11 3.01 -7.58 9.56
C ALA A 11 2.71 -8.45 8.34
N GLN A 12 1.48 -8.40 7.83
CA GLN A 12 1.09 -9.13 6.63
C GLN A 12 1.93 -8.71 5.42
N LEU A 13 2.11 -7.40 5.25
CA LEU A 13 2.91 -6.88 4.14
C LEU A 13 4.36 -7.33 4.23
N ARG A 14 4.93 -7.37 5.42
CA ARG A 14 6.32 -7.80 5.62
C ARG A 14 6.53 -9.28 5.33
N GLU A 15 5.48 -10.10 5.42
CA GLU A 15 5.54 -11.51 5.07
C GLU A 15 5.43 -11.77 3.57
N MET A 16 4.97 -10.79 2.80
CA MET A 16 4.78 -10.94 1.37
C MET A 16 6.10 -10.92 0.61
N SER A 17 6.14 -11.65 -0.51
CA SER A 17 7.28 -11.59 -1.41
C SER A 17 7.33 -10.24 -2.15
N ASP A 18 8.47 -9.93 -2.75
CA ASP A 18 8.61 -8.69 -3.53
C ASP A 18 7.61 -8.61 -4.66
N ASP A 19 7.38 -9.74 -5.36
CA ASP A 19 6.41 -9.78 -6.46
C ASP A 19 5.00 -9.54 -5.94
N ASP A 20 4.64 -10.15 -4.82
CA ASP A 20 3.33 -9.94 -4.20
C ASP A 20 3.14 -8.50 -3.74
N LEU A 21 4.20 -7.88 -3.21
CA LEU A 21 4.14 -6.47 -2.82
C LEU A 21 3.93 -5.56 -4.03
N ARG A 22 4.60 -5.85 -5.15
CA ARG A 22 4.40 -5.10 -6.38
C ARG A 22 2.98 -5.25 -6.92
N ASP A 23 2.44 -6.46 -6.85
CA ASP A 23 1.06 -6.72 -7.26
C ASP A 23 0.07 -5.98 -6.37
N GLU A 24 0.34 -5.93 -5.06
CA GLU A 24 -0.47 -5.17 -4.11
C GLU A 24 -0.46 -3.68 -4.47
N VAL A 25 0.71 -3.12 -4.80
CA VAL A 25 0.82 -1.72 -5.22
C VAL A 25 -0.02 -1.47 -6.47
N LYS A 26 0.05 -2.36 -7.46
CA LYS A 26 -0.75 -2.23 -8.69
C LYS A 26 -2.24 -2.27 -8.39
N ALA A 27 -2.66 -3.22 -7.54
CA ALA A 27 -4.07 -3.36 -7.17
C ALA A 27 -4.57 -2.12 -6.45
N GLN A 28 -3.79 -1.59 -5.52
CA GLN A 28 -4.19 -0.40 -4.76
C GLN A 28 -4.17 0.87 -5.63
N ARG A 29 -3.26 0.97 -6.60
CA ARG A 29 -3.25 2.10 -7.54
C ARG A 29 -4.49 2.08 -8.43
N ALA A 30 -4.89 0.90 -8.90
CA ALA A 30 -6.10 0.76 -9.70
C ALA A 30 -7.34 1.13 -8.87
N ALA A 31 -7.42 0.67 -7.63
CA ALA A 31 -8.51 1.00 -6.72
C ALA A 31 -8.54 2.52 -6.45
N LEU A 32 -7.39 3.13 -6.21
CA LEU A 32 -7.28 4.56 -5.95
C LEU A 32 -7.78 5.38 -7.15
N TYR A 33 -7.41 4.96 -8.36
CA TYR A 33 -7.88 5.62 -9.58
C TYR A 33 -9.40 5.59 -9.67
N GLY A 34 -10.00 4.41 -9.41
CA GLY A 34 -11.45 4.26 -9.42
C GLY A 34 -12.13 5.12 -8.36
N PHE A 35 -11.57 5.18 -7.14
CA PHE A 35 -12.11 6.01 -6.07
C PHE A 35 -12.03 7.50 -6.41
N ARG A 36 -10.93 7.93 -7.03
CA ARG A 36 -10.77 9.33 -7.44
C ARG A 36 -11.78 9.72 -8.51
N GLN A 37 -12.06 8.83 -9.47
CA GLN A 37 -13.07 9.08 -10.48
C GLN A 37 -14.44 9.22 -9.86
N LYS A 38 -14.81 8.31 -8.94
CA LYS A 38 -16.09 8.39 -8.24
C LYS A 38 -16.20 9.67 -7.42
N HIS A 39 -15.12 10.07 -6.78
CA HIS A 39 -15.09 11.30 -5.99
C HIS A 39 -15.31 12.52 -6.90
N ALA A 40 -14.65 12.57 -8.05
CA ALA A 40 -14.81 13.66 -9.01
C ALA A 40 -16.24 13.75 -9.52
N MET A 41 -16.92 12.61 -9.66
CA MET A 41 -18.31 12.53 -10.11
C MET A 41 -19.32 12.67 -8.96
N LYS A 42 -18.82 12.93 -7.75
CA LYS A 42 -19.62 13.05 -6.52
C LYS A 42 -20.42 11.79 -6.20
N GLN A 43 -19.91 10.64 -6.59
CA GLN A 43 -20.53 9.34 -6.34
C GLN A 43 -19.89 8.58 -5.20
N LEU A 44 -18.78 9.09 -4.65
CA LEU A 44 -18.09 8.44 -3.55
C LEU A 44 -18.59 8.99 -2.22
N GLU A 45 -19.22 8.13 -1.43
CA GLU A 45 -19.79 8.52 -0.14
C GLU A 45 -18.74 8.66 0.95
N ASN A 46 -17.69 7.82 0.91
CA ASN A 46 -16.68 7.78 1.96
C ASN A 46 -15.29 8.03 1.37
N THR A 47 -14.75 9.24 1.61
CA THR A 47 -13.43 9.61 1.11
C THR A 47 -12.28 8.96 1.87
N ALA A 48 -12.55 8.33 3.02
CA ALA A 48 -11.52 7.64 3.80
C ALA A 48 -10.90 6.47 3.02
N VAL A 49 -11.63 5.89 2.05
CA VAL A 49 -11.09 4.80 1.21
C VAL A 49 -9.91 5.28 0.36
N ILE A 50 -9.93 6.54 -0.07
CA ILE A 50 -8.82 7.14 -0.84
C ILE A 50 -7.56 7.19 0.04
N ARG A 51 -7.71 7.68 1.27
CA ARG A 51 -6.60 7.76 2.22
C ARG A 51 -6.06 6.37 2.56
N ALA A 52 -6.95 5.41 2.78
CA ALA A 52 -6.54 4.03 3.08
C ALA A 52 -5.73 3.42 1.95
N ALA A 53 -6.17 3.60 0.70
CA ALA A 53 -5.46 3.09 -0.47
C ALA A 53 -4.08 3.73 -0.60
N ARG A 54 -3.98 5.04 -0.39
CA ARG A 54 -2.69 5.75 -0.45
C ARG A 54 -1.73 5.26 0.62
N LYS A 55 -2.22 5.04 1.84
CA LYS A 55 -1.40 4.51 2.94
C LYS A 55 -0.89 3.11 2.63
N GLN A 56 -1.74 2.25 2.05
CA GLN A 56 -1.36 0.89 1.72
C GLN A 56 -0.25 0.88 0.65
N ILE A 57 -0.37 1.72 -0.37
CA ILE A 57 0.66 1.89 -1.39
C ILE A 57 1.96 2.33 -0.74
N ALA A 58 1.91 3.34 0.12
CA ALA A 58 3.11 3.87 0.79
C ALA A 58 3.79 2.81 1.64
N ARG A 59 3.03 2.00 2.38
CA ARG A 59 3.57 0.92 3.20
C ARG A 59 4.28 -0.13 2.36
N ALA A 60 3.64 -0.57 1.28
CA ALA A 60 4.22 -1.59 0.39
C ALA A 60 5.49 -1.08 -0.28
N LEU A 61 5.48 0.14 -0.77
CA LEU A 61 6.66 0.74 -1.40
C LEU A 61 7.80 0.93 -0.40
N THR A 62 7.49 1.31 0.84
CA THR A 62 8.48 1.47 1.90
C THR A 62 9.19 0.15 2.18
N ILE A 63 8.44 -0.94 2.28
CA ILE A 63 9.01 -2.27 2.53
C ILE A 63 9.91 -2.69 1.37
N LEU A 64 9.44 -2.49 0.12
CA LEU A 64 10.24 -2.81 -1.06
C LEU A 64 11.55 -2.02 -1.08
N ARG A 65 11.47 -0.74 -0.72
CA ARG A 65 12.67 0.12 -0.68
C ARG A 65 13.64 -0.32 0.41
N GLU A 66 13.12 -0.67 1.59
CA GLU A 66 13.95 -1.19 2.68
C GLU A 66 14.70 -2.45 2.26
N ARG A 67 14.02 -3.36 1.56
CA ARG A 67 14.63 -4.61 1.07
C ARG A 67 15.71 -4.32 0.02
N ASP A 68 15.44 -3.38 -0.88
CA ASP A 68 16.39 -2.97 -1.91
C ASP A 68 17.64 -2.38 -1.29
N LEU A 69 17.48 -1.50 -0.30
CA LEU A 69 18.62 -0.90 0.41
C LEU A 69 19.41 -1.93 1.19
N ALA A 70 18.75 -2.89 1.82
CA ALA A 70 19.43 -3.96 2.54
C ALA A 70 20.24 -4.83 1.59
N ALA A 71 19.69 -5.17 0.43
CA ALA A 71 20.40 -5.95 -0.59
C ALA A 71 21.63 -5.21 -1.10
N LYS A 72 21.53 -3.91 -1.31
CA LYS A 72 22.66 -3.08 -1.74
C LYS A 72 23.75 -3.02 -0.69
N ARG A 73 23.39 -2.95 0.59
CA ARG A 73 24.35 -2.97 1.68
C ARG A 73 25.10 -4.29 1.76
N GLU A 74 24.39 -5.39 1.56
CA GLU A 74 24.99 -6.72 1.58
C GLU A 74 25.91 -6.96 0.38
N ALA A 75 25.60 -6.34 -0.75
CA ALA A 75 26.40 -6.47 -1.96
C ALA A 75 27.74 -5.76 -1.89
N LYS A 76 27.92 -4.86 -0.93
CA LYS A 76 29.20 -4.21 -0.68
C LYS A 76 30.04 -5.04 0.29
#